data_d2ad4566109b08de697157a8f05c179c
#
_entry.id   d2ad4566109b08de697157a8f05c179c
#
_cell.length_a   1.000
_cell.length_b   1.000
_cell.length_c   1.000
_cell.angle_alpha   90.00
_cell.angle_beta   90.00
_cell.angle_gamma   90.00
#
_symmetry.space_group_name_H-M   'P 1'
#
loop_
_entity.id
_entity.type
_entity.pdbx_description
1 polymer ?
#
loop_
_entity_poly.entity_id
_entity_poly.type
_entity_poly.pdbx_seq_one_letter_code
_entity_poly.pdbx_strand_id
1 'polypeptide(L)'
;MKNKNDKTTTNSNLIPRPPVVVVMGHIDHGKSQLLDYIRNSNVVEKEKGGITQHIGAYEAEVQHDGKKKKITFLDTPGHEAFSQMRSRGAKIADIAVLVIAADEGVKPQTLEAHDIIKKAEMPFVVALNKIDKPNAKPESVKGQLAENNIFVEGYGGNVPCASISAKTGEGVKDLLDLLLLLAEMENLRADPKGNASGVVIESNIDQKRGVSSTLLIKNGMMKKGMCIVSRDAIATVRIFEDFKGKKLEQATFSSPIRITGFNKLPEVGASFKTFITKREAEESAAADNKSFISSTSEKPERILEQKDKVVIEMIIKTDTAGSLEAIEKELTKLEDEATTLIMLKKGVGDINEDDARSASAANNPIVMGFNVNINASAGEIINRLKIPFFLSDIIYKISEWLEAEIQ
;
A
#
# COMPACT_ATOMS: atom_id res chain seq x y z
N MET A 1 3.61 21.64 -46.68
CA MET A 1 4.83 22.06 -45.99
C MET A 1 4.95 21.27 -44.69
N LYS A 2 6.04 20.55 -44.56
CA LYS A 2 6.30 19.57 -43.47
C LYS A 2 6.65 20.33 -42.23
N ASN A 3 5.94 20.12 -41.11
CA ASN A 3 6.45 20.43 -39.77
C ASN A 3 7.03 19.16 -39.17
N LYS A 4 8.34 18.99 -39.37
CA LYS A 4 9.20 18.13 -38.56
C LYS A 4 9.54 18.90 -37.29
N ASN A 5 9.16 18.38 -36.14
CA ASN A 5 9.88 18.56 -34.87
C ASN A 5 9.37 17.57 -33.82
N ASP A 6 9.39 16.28 -34.15
CA ASP A 6 9.52 15.23 -33.12
C ASP A 6 11.02 15.10 -32.82
N LYS A 7 11.46 15.82 -31.81
CA LYS A 7 12.75 15.55 -31.15
C LYS A 7 12.59 14.29 -30.32
N THR A 8 12.79 13.13 -30.92
CA THR A 8 13.18 11.91 -30.25
C THR A 8 14.52 12.19 -29.53
N THR A 9 14.46 12.59 -28.27
CA THR A 9 15.59 12.57 -27.35
C THR A 9 15.96 11.11 -27.16
N THR A 10 16.96 10.64 -27.91
CA THR A 10 17.65 9.38 -27.68
C THR A 10 18.23 9.43 -26.26
N ASN A 11 17.56 8.77 -25.31
CA ASN A 11 17.96 8.65 -23.91
C ASN A 11 19.19 7.75 -23.80
N SER A 12 20.37 8.28 -24.05
CA SER A 12 21.67 7.58 -23.98
C SER A 12 22.15 7.27 -22.55
N ASN A 13 21.38 7.65 -21.52
CA ASN A 13 21.77 7.52 -20.12
C ASN A 13 20.96 6.47 -19.33
N LEU A 14 20.03 5.75 -19.96
CA LEU A 14 19.21 4.77 -19.26
C LEU A 14 20.05 3.52 -18.90
N ILE A 15 20.06 3.18 -17.62
CA ILE A 15 20.69 1.96 -17.10
C ILE A 15 19.63 0.97 -16.57
N PRO A 16 19.92 -0.34 -16.55
CA PRO A 16 19.04 -1.30 -15.91
C PRO A 16 18.78 -0.93 -14.44
N ARG A 17 17.52 -1.06 -14.00
CA ARG A 17 17.12 -0.85 -12.61
C ARG A 17 16.61 -2.13 -11.97
N PRO A 18 16.73 -2.26 -10.63
CA PRO A 18 16.11 -3.35 -9.90
C PRO A 18 14.61 -3.42 -10.14
N PRO A 19 13.99 -4.62 -10.20
CA PRO A 19 12.56 -4.77 -10.27
C PRO A 19 11.90 -4.41 -8.95
N VAL A 20 10.67 -3.90 -9.04
CA VAL A 20 9.75 -3.74 -7.93
C VAL A 20 8.72 -4.86 -8.02
N VAL A 21 8.68 -5.71 -7.01
CA VAL A 21 7.85 -6.91 -6.98
C VAL A 21 6.77 -6.77 -5.92
N VAL A 22 5.51 -6.95 -6.28
CA VAL A 22 4.41 -7.00 -5.31
C VAL A 22 4.06 -8.45 -4.99
N VAL A 23 3.82 -8.74 -3.71
CA VAL A 23 3.42 -10.06 -3.25
C VAL A 23 1.94 -10.05 -2.90
N MET A 24 1.17 -10.92 -3.55
CA MET A 24 -0.28 -11.00 -3.45
C MET A 24 -0.75 -12.44 -3.20
N GLY A 25 -1.98 -12.61 -2.75
CA GLY A 25 -2.59 -13.92 -2.48
C GLY A 25 -3.46 -13.89 -1.23
N HIS A 26 -4.07 -15.03 -0.92
CA HIS A 26 -4.99 -15.18 0.21
C HIS A 26 -4.31 -14.95 1.58
N ILE A 27 -5.11 -14.64 2.61
CA ILE A 27 -4.68 -14.63 4.00
C ILE A 27 -4.12 -16.03 4.34
N ASP A 28 -3.12 -16.11 5.21
CA ASP A 28 -2.49 -17.35 5.68
C ASP A 28 -1.81 -18.23 4.62
N HIS A 29 -1.73 -17.79 3.35
CA HIS A 29 -0.96 -18.50 2.34
C HIS A 29 0.56 -18.29 2.47
N GLY A 30 1.00 -17.54 3.49
CA GLY A 30 2.42 -17.38 3.86
C GLY A 30 3.17 -16.30 3.09
N LYS A 31 2.48 -15.26 2.62
CA LYS A 31 3.09 -14.09 1.95
C LYS A 31 4.16 -13.43 2.82
N SER A 32 3.76 -12.98 4.01
CA SER A 32 4.65 -12.29 4.95
C SER A 32 5.75 -13.21 5.47
N GLN A 33 5.48 -14.52 5.63
CA GLN A 33 6.50 -15.49 5.98
C GLN A 33 7.55 -15.66 4.88
N LEU A 34 7.15 -15.69 3.59
CA LEU A 34 8.06 -15.69 2.46
C LEU A 34 8.95 -14.44 2.47
N LEU A 35 8.35 -13.30 2.72
CA LEU A 35 9.06 -12.02 2.77
C LEU A 35 10.03 -11.95 3.97
N ASP A 36 9.65 -12.48 5.13
CA ASP A 36 10.52 -12.59 6.30
C ASP A 36 11.71 -13.50 6.03
N TYR A 37 11.50 -14.62 5.35
CA TYR A 37 12.59 -15.51 4.94
C TYR A 37 13.57 -14.77 4.00
N ILE A 38 13.07 -14.08 2.98
CA ILE A 38 13.92 -13.32 2.03
C ILE A 38 14.68 -12.21 2.75
N ARG A 39 14.08 -11.58 3.76
CA ARG A 39 14.64 -10.48 4.55
C ARG A 39 15.59 -10.95 5.64
N ASN A 40 15.64 -12.25 5.95
CA ASN A 40 16.26 -12.81 7.17
C ASN A 40 15.77 -12.11 8.45
N SER A 41 14.46 -11.97 8.61
CA SER A 41 13.82 -11.25 9.71
C SER A 41 12.55 -11.96 10.18
N ASN A 42 12.06 -11.64 11.37
CA ASN A 42 10.82 -12.17 11.95
C ASN A 42 9.86 -11.01 12.20
N VAL A 43 9.36 -10.38 11.14
CA VAL A 43 8.43 -9.24 11.25
C VAL A 43 7.01 -9.73 11.56
N VAL A 44 6.58 -10.85 10.97
CA VAL A 44 5.24 -11.45 11.19
C VAL A 44 4.95 -11.70 12.67
N GLU A 45 5.94 -12.19 13.43
CA GLU A 45 5.77 -12.43 14.86
C GLU A 45 5.57 -11.15 15.69
N LYS A 46 5.91 -9.99 15.12
CA LYS A 46 5.81 -8.68 15.79
C LYS A 46 4.58 -7.87 15.35
N GLU A 47 3.92 -8.28 14.25
CA GLU A 47 2.70 -7.63 13.78
C GLU A 47 1.51 -8.01 14.67
N LYS A 48 0.70 -7.01 15.02
CA LYS A 48 -0.49 -7.22 15.84
C LYS A 48 -1.51 -8.09 15.11
N GLY A 49 -1.95 -9.16 15.75
CA GLY A 49 -2.84 -10.15 15.13
C GLY A 49 -2.15 -11.12 14.17
N GLY A 50 -0.82 -11.02 13.96
CA GLY A 50 -0.06 -11.90 13.06
C GLY A 50 -0.40 -11.72 11.57
N ILE A 51 -1.02 -10.60 11.20
CA ILE A 51 -1.43 -10.27 9.83
C ILE A 51 -0.86 -8.93 9.40
N THR A 52 -0.44 -8.83 8.14
CA THR A 52 0.00 -7.57 7.55
C THR A 52 -1.20 -6.67 7.28
N GLN A 53 -1.18 -5.46 7.82
CA GLN A 53 -2.25 -4.46 7.68
C GLN A 53 -1.77 -3.16 7.00
N HIS A 54 -0.47 -3.02 6.72
CA HIS A 54 0.15 -1.88 6.03
C HIS A 54 0.89 -2.33 4.79
N ILE A 55 1.12 -1.42 3.84
CA ILE A 55 2.00 -1.70 2.72
C ILE A 55 3.45 -1.56 3.19
N GLY A 56 4.14 -2.69 3.32
CA GLY A 56 5.58 -2.73 3.57
C GLY A 56 6.37 -2.61 2.26
N ALA A 57 7.45 -1.82 2.26
CA ALA A 57 8.38 -1.77 1.14
C ALA A 57 9.80 -1.97 1.64
N TYR A 58 10.55 -2.88 1.03
CA TYR A 58 11.93 -3.14 1.41
C TYR A 58 12.76 -3.68 0.26
N GLU A 59 14.07 -3.54 0.35
CA GLU A 59 15.05 -3.97 -0.63
C GLU A 59 15.76 -5.22 -0.13
N ALA A 60 15.83 -6.25 -0.99
CA ALA A 60 16.57 -7.48 -0.75
C ALA A 60 17.73 -7.60 -1.75
N GLU A 61 18.89 -8.10 -1.29
CA GLU A 61 20.02 -8.46 -2.14
C GLU A 61 20.03 -9.96 -2.39
N VAL A 62 20.08 -10.36 -3.65
CA VAL A 62 20.04 -11.75 -4.12
C VAL A 62 21.29 -12.05 -4.91
N GLN A 63 21.86 -13.24 -4.74
CA GLN A 63 22.94 -13.75 -5.59
C GLN A 63 22.33 -14.42 -6.83
N HIS A 64 22.66 -13.88 -8.02
CA HIS A 64 22.23 -14.42 -9.31
C HIS A 64 23.38 -14.34 -10.29
N ASP A 65 23.73 -15.43 -10.94
CA ASP A 65 24.88 -15.55 -11.89
C ASP A 65 26.19 -15.00 -11.31
N GLY A 66 26.45 -15.27 -10.03
CA GLY A 66 27.65 -14.81 -9.34
C GLY A 66 27.71 -13.31 -9.04
N LYS A 67 26.64 -12.57 -9.34
CA LYS A 67 26.53 -11.13 -9.06
C LYS A 67 25.44 -10.86 -8.02
N LYS A 68 25.64 -9.82 -7.22
CA LYS A 68 24.60 -9.30 -6.33
C LYS A 68 23.62 -8.47 -7.14
N LYS A 69 22.36 -8.87 -7.19
CA LYS A 69 21.25 -8.11 -7.76
C LYS A 69 20.30 -7.71 -6.65
N LYS A 70 19.60 -6.58 -6.82
CA LYS A 70 18.62 -6.07 -5.88
C LYS A 70 17.23 -6.31 -6.41
N ILE A 71 16.29 -6.60 -5.50
CA ILE A 71 14.86 -6.67 -5.75
C ILE A 71 14.18 -5.86 -4.67
N THR A 72 13.23 -5.01 -5.05
CA THR A 72 12.38 -4.30 -4.08
C THR A 72 11.04 -5.00 -3.98
N PHE A 73 10.69 -5.42 -2.79
CA PHE A 73 9.41 -6.08 -2.51
C PHE A 73 8.42 -5.09 -1.90
N LEU A 74 7.18 -5.19 -2.37
CA LEU A 74 6.01 -4.55 -1.78
C LEU A 74 5.14 -5.62 -1.13
N ASP A 75 5.06 -5.59 0.19
CA ASP A 75 4.13 -6.44 0.94
C ASP A 75 2.75 -5.79 0.95
N THR A 76 1.73 -6.56 0.61
CA THR A 76 0.36 -6.07 0.60
C THR A 76 -0.53 -6.92 1.50
N PRO A 77 -1.42 -6.27 2.31
CA PRO A 77 -2.35 -6.99 3.15
C PRO A 77 -3.24 -7.95 2.35
N GLY A 78 -3.46 -9.16 2.88
CA GLY A 78 -4.27 -10.18 2.22
C GLY A 78 -5.77 -9.98 2.38
N HIS A 79 -6.23 -9.28 3.42
CA HIS A 79 -7.65 -9.13 3.76
C HIS A 79 -8.40 -8.30 2.71
N GLU A 80 -9.69 -8.63 2.48
CA GLU A 80 -10.55 -7.98 1.48
C GLU A 80 -10.68 -6.47 1.68
N ALA A 81 -10.73 -5.99 2.92
CA ALA A 81 -10.74 -4.57 3.26
C ALA A 81 -9.66 -3.76 2.53
N PHE A 82 -8.49 -4.36 2.34
CA PHE A 82 -7.32 -3.72 1.75
C PHE A 82 -7.20 -3.88 0.22
N SER A 83 -8.30 -4.14 -0.50
CA SER A 83 -8.28 -4.31 -1.96
C SER A 83 -7.73 -3.09 -2.71
N GLN A 84 -7.98 -1.87 -2.19
CA GLN A 84 -7.41 -0.64 -2.78
C GLN A 84 -5.89 -0.60 -2.62
N MET A 85 -5.36 -1.04 -1.47
CA MET A 85 -3.91 -1.14 -1.25
C MET A 85 -3.28 -2.15 -2.22
N ARG A 86 -3.92 -3.32 -2.45
CA ARG A 86 -3.46 -4.30 -3.44
C ARG A 86 -3.47 -3.75 -4.86
N SER A 87 -4.56 -3.08 -5.26
CA SER A 87 -4.66 -2.44 -6.59
C SER A 87 -3.59 -1.36 -6.78
N ARG A 88 -3.28 -0.61 -5.74
CA ARG A 88 -2.23 0.41 -5.74
C ARG A 88 -0.84 -0.23 -5.82
N GLY A 89 -0.60 -1.28 -5.04
CA GLY A 89 0.63 -2.07 -5.11
C GLY A 89 0.90 -2.59 -6.53
N ALA A 90 -0.14 -3.12 -7.20
CA ALA A 90 -0.06 -3.58 -8.58
C ALA A 90 0.31 -2.46 -9.56
N LYS A 91 -0.27 -1.26 -9.42
CA LYS A 91 0.05 -0.11 -10.29
C LYS A 91 1.48 0.39 -10.12
N ILE A 92 2.06 0.17 -8.95
CA ILE A 92 3.41 0.62 -8.61
C ILE A 92 4.46 -0.42 -9.00
N ALA A 93 4.16 -1.71 -8.87
CA ALA A 93 5.07 -2.81 -9.14
C ALA A 93 5.36 -3.00 -10.64
N ASP A 94 6.40 -3.75 -10.91
CA ASP A 94 6.78 -4.17 -12.27
C ASP A 94 6.42 -5.64 -12.50
N ILE A 95 6.44 -6.45 -11.44
CA ILE A 95 6.17 -7.90 -11.47
C ILE A 95 5.35 -8.27 -10.22
N ALA A 96 4.47 -9.26 -10.33
CA ALA A 96 3.76 -9.81 -9.18
C ALA A 96 4.22 -11.23 -8.82
N VAL A 97 4.12 -11.57 -7.53
CA VAL A 97 4.15 -12.94 -7.03
C VAL A 97 2.78 -13.28 -6.50
N LEU A 98 2.12 -14.26 -7.11
CA LEU A 98 0.85 -14.80 -6.63
C LEU A 98 1.14 -16.02 -5.75
N VAL A 99 1.02 -15.86 -4.43
CA VAL A 99 1.31 -16.90 -3.44
C VAL A 99 0.06 -17.71 -3.14
N ILE A 100 0.18 -19.04 -3.26
CA ILE A 100 -0.90 -19.98 -3.04
C ILE A 100 -0.38 -21.10 -2.14
N ALA A 101 -1.12 -21.43 -1.08
CA ALA A 101 -0.74 -22.53 -0.20
C ALA A 101 -1.07 -23.88 -0.86
N ALA A 102 -0.09 -24.77 -0.96
CA ALA A 102 -0.21 -26.08 -1.62
C ALA A 102 -1.11 -27.08 -0.86
N ASP A 103 -1.39 -26.80 0.40
CA ASP A 103 -2.28 -27.60 1.27
C ASP A 103 -3.75 -27.15 1.22
N GLU A 104 -4.01 -25.89 0.79
CA GLU A 104 -5.35 -25.30 0.78
C GLU A 104 -5.90 -25.04 -0.64
N GLY A 105 -5.03 -24.80 -1.62
CA GLY A 105 -5.40 -24.54 -3.00
C GLY A 105 -5.88 -23.11 -3.28
N VAL A 106 -6.61 -22.96 -4.39
CA VAL A 106 -7.11 -21.66 -4.84
C VAL A 106 -8.28 -21.19 -3.97
N LYS A 107 -8.22 -19.93 -3.51
CA LYS A 107 -9.22 -19.29 -2.65
C LYS A 107 -9.81 -18.05 -3.34
N PRO A 108 -10.98 -17.53 -2.91
CA PRO A 108 -11.57 -16.34 -3.54
C PRO A 108 -10.63 -15.13 -3.62
N GLN A 109 -9.86 -14.85 -2.57
CA GLN A 109 -8.88 -13.76 -2.57
C GLN A 109 -7.68 -14.03 -3.49
N THR A 110 -7.39 -15.29 -3.84
CA THR A 110 -6.41 -15.64 -4.87
C THR A 110 -6.89 -15.19 -6.25
N LEU A 111 -8.17 -15.40 -6.54
CA LEU A 111 -8.79 -14.98 -7.80
C LEU A 111 -8.88 -13.45 -7.88
N GLU A 112 -9.27 -12.78 -6.79
CA GLU A 112 -9.26 -11.32 -6.72
C GLU A 112 -7.85 -10.76 -6.99
N ALA A 113 -6.81 -11.34 -6.37
CA ALA A 113 -5.43 -10.94 -6.58
C ALA A 113 -5.00 -11.13 -8.05
N HIS A 114 -5.36 -12.26 -8.66
CA HIS A 114 -5.11 -12.50 -10.08
C HIS A 114 -5.84 -11.49 -10.98
N ASP A 115 -7.09 -11.16 -10.69
CA ASP A 115 -7.84 -10.15 -11.46
C ASP A 115 -7.20 -8.76 -11.37
N ILE A 116 -6.66 -8.38 -10.20
CA ILE A 116 -5.90 -7.14 -10.02
C ILE A 116 -4.63 -7.16 -10.90
N ILE A 117 -3.86 -8.25 -10.87
CA ILE A 117 -2.66 -8.45 -11.69
C ILE A 117 -3.00 -8.33 -13.18
N LYS A 118 -4.06 -9.01 -13.62
CA LYS A 118 -4.54 -9.00 -15.00
C LYS A 118 -4.98 -7.61 -15.46
N LYS A 119 -5.75 -6.88 -14.63
CA LYS A 119 -6.16 -5.49 -14.92
C LYS A 119 -4.98 -4.53 -15.00
N ALA A 120 -3.90 -4.80 -14.28
CA ALA A 120 -2.66 -4.04 -14.32
C ALA A 120 -1.76 -4.43 -15.51
N GLU A 121 -2.13 -5.45 -16.30
CA GLU A 121 -1.34 -6.03 -17.40
C GLU A 121 0.10 -6.37 -16.98
N MET A 122 0.27 -6.82 -15.74
CA MET A 122 1.57 -7.02 -15.12
C MET A 122 2.02 -8.48 -15.25
N PRO A 123 3.28 -8.76 -15.63
CA PRO A 123 3.82 -10.11 -15.60
C PRO A 123 3.86 -10.64 -14.16
N PHE A 124 3.67 -11.94 -13.98
CA PHE A 124 3.65 -12.54 -12.67
C PHE A 124 4.20 -13.97 -12.62
N VAL A 125 4.61 -14.38 -11.42
CA VAL A 125 5.04 -15.74 -11.09
C VAL A 125 4.07 -16.31 -10.06
N VAL A 126 3.71 -17.57 -10.22
CA VAL A 126 2.95 -18.32 -9.19
C VAL A 126 3.93 -18.98 -8.23
N ALA A 127 3.74 -18.76 -6.92
CA ALA A 127 4.49 -19.41 -5.86
C ALA A 127 3.58 -20.35 -5.08
N LEU A 128 3.74 -21.67 -5.27
CA LEU A 128 3.03 -22.71 -4.52
C LEU A 128 3.78 -22.94 -3.20
N ASN A 129 3.28 -22.31 -2.13
CA ASN A 129 3.91 -22.30 -0.82
C ASN A 129 3.44 -23.45 0.08
N LYS A 130 4.14 -23.67 1.19
CA LYS A 130 3.88 -24.69 2.21
C LYS A 130 4.07 -26.13 1.69
N ILE A 131 5.02 -26.37 0.78
CA ILE A 131 5.30 -27.72 0.28
C ILE A 131 5.88 -28.66 1.37
N ASP A 132 6.34 -28.09 2.49
CA ASP A 132 6.80 -28.82 3.66
C ASP A 132 5.68 -29.52 4.43
N LYS A 133 4.41 -29.19 4.18
CA LYS A 133 3.29 -29.82 4.83
C LYS A 133 2.96 -31.19 4.23
N PRO A 134 2.61 -32.22 5.05
CA PRO A 134 2.33 -33.57 4.56
C PRO A 134 1.10 -33.67 3.65
N ASN A 135 0.18 -32.71 3.73
CA ASN A 135 -1.03 -32.63 2.91
C ASN A 135 -0.86 -31.70 1.69
N ALA A 136 0.33 -31.19 1.43
CA ALA A 136 0.62 -30.35 0.26
C ALA A 136 0.43 -31.14 -1.04
N LYS A 137 -0.31 -30.56 -2.00
CA LYS A 137 -0.60 -31.16 -3.31
C LYS A 137 -0.38 -30.13 -4.43
N PRO A 138 0.86 -29.77 -4.76
CA PRO A 138 1.16 -28.73 -5.76
C PRO A 138 0.51 -29.01 -7.12
N GLU A 139 0.52 -30.26 -7.59
CA GLU A 139 -0.07 -30.63 -8.89
C GLU A 139 -1.60 -30.47 -8.92
N SER A 140 -2.29 -30.75 -7.79
CA SER A 140 -3.72 -30.48 -7.66
C SER A 140 -4.03 -28.99 -7.74
N VAL A 141 -3.16 -28.14 -7.14
CA VAL A 141 -3.32 -26.67 -7.17
C VAL A 141 -3.10 -26.13 -8.57
N LYS A 142 -2.14 -26.66 -9.34
CA LYS A 142 -1.96 -26.31 -10.76
C LYS A 142 -3.19 -26.64 -11.59
N GLY A 143 -3.85 -27.78 -11.31
CA GLY A 143 -5.13 -28.15 -11.92
C GLY A 143 -6.23 -27.14 -11.60
N GLN A 144 -6.40 -26.76 -10.31
CA GLN A 144 -7.36 -25.74 -9.89
C GLN A 144 -7.10 -24.36 -10.53
N LEU A 145 -5.84 -24.01 -10.73
CA LEU A 145 -5.46 -22.77 -11.43
C LEU A 145 -5.93 -22.80 -12.89
N ALA A 146 -5.72 -23.92 -13.59
CA ALA A 146 -6.17 -24.11 -14.98
C ALA A 146 -7.70 -24.04 -15.08
N GLU A 147 -8.44 -24.63 -14.15
CA GLU A 147 -9.91 -24.54 -14.07
C GLU A 147 -10.39 -23.08 -13.92
N ASN A 148 -9.59 -22.22 -13.29
CA ASN A 148 -9.85 -20.78 -13.14
C ASN A 148 -9.17 -19.92 -14.23
N ASN A 149 -8.80 -20.50 -15.37
CA ASN A 149 -8.15 -19.81 -16.49
C ASN A 149 -6.78 -19.19 -16.17
N ILE A 150 -6.07 -19.72 -15.17
CA ILE A 150 -4.70 -19.35 -14.83
C ILE A 150 -3.78 -20.50 -15.29
N PHE A 151 -3.23 -20.35 -16.48
CA PHE A 151 -2.46 -21.41 -17.12
C PHE A 151 -0.96 -21.25 -16.80
N VAL A 152 -0.47 -22.11 -15.91
CA VAL A 152 0.94 -22.16 -15.55
C VAL A 152 1.74 -23.10 -16.45
N GLU A 153 3.08 -22.98 -16.41
CA GLU A 153 3.98 -23.88 -17.13
C GLU A 153 3.67 -25.35 -16.79
N GLY A 154 3.65 -26.21 -17.83
CA GLY A 154 3.26 -27.62 -17.73
C GLY A 154 1.74 -27.87 -17.67
N TYR A 155 0.89 -26.83 -17.56
CA TYR A 155 -0.57 -26.91 -17.53
C TYR A 155 -1.22 -26.00 -18.57
N GLY A 156 -0.66 -25.98 -19.78
CA GLY A 156 -1.26 -25.31 -20.93
C GLY A 156 -0.95 -23.83 -21.07
N GLY A 157 -0.03 -23.28 -20.29
CA GLY A 157 0.35 -21.87 -20.34
C GLY A 157 1.83 -21.60 -20.13
N ASN A 158 2.17 -20.31 -20.05
CA ASN A 158 3.52 -19.81 -19.97
C ASN A 158 3.80 -19.07 -18.64
N VAL A 159 2.87 -19.07 -17.68
CA VAL A 159 3.09 -18.41 -16.40
C VAL A 159 4.08 -19.23 -15.58
N PRO A 160 5.25 -18.66 -15.20
CA PRO A 160 6.24 -19.36 -14.41
C PRO A 160 5.67 -19.76 -13.06
N CYS A 161 6.02 -20.98 -12.60
CA CYS A 161 5.50 -21.52 -11.35
C CYS A 161 6.63 -22.16 -10.52
N ALA A 162 6.82 -21.70 -9.27
CA ALA A 162 7.77 -22.27 -8.33
C ALA A 162 7.06 -22.92 -7.15
N SER A 163 7.48 -24.13 -6.79
CA SER A 163 7.06 -24.81 -5.55
C SER A 163 8.03 -24.45 -4.44
N ILE A 164 7.53 -23.87 -3.34
CA ILE A 164 8.36 -23.31 -2.28
C ILE A 164 7.88 -23.68 -0.88
N SER A 165 8.78 -23.64 0.07
CA SER A 165 8.46 -23.55 1.49
C SER A 165 9.08 -22.27 2.08
N ALA A 166 8.22 -21.31 2.39
CA ALA A 166 8.65 -20.08 3.08
C ALA A 166 9.23 -20.36 4.48
N LYS A 167 8.88 -21.52 5.08
CA LYS A 167 9.35 -21.96 6.39
C LYS A 167 10.77 -22.53 6.34
N THR A 168 11.06 -23.41 5.38
CA THR A 168 12.36 -24.10 5.26
C THR A 168 13.31 -23.38 4.31
N GLY A 169 12.80 -22.55 3.41
CA GLY A 169 13.56 -21.89 2.34
C GLY A 169 13.69 -22.71 1.07
N GLU A 170 13.15 -23.93 1.04
CA GLU A 170 13.17 -24.78 -0.15
C GLU A 170 12.47 -24.06 -1.33
N GLY A 171 13.09 -24.09 -2.53
CA GLY A 171 12.57 -23.48 -3.75
C GLY A 171 12.54 -21.95 -3.77
N VAL A 172 12.82 -21.25 -2.64
CA VAL A 172 12.78 -19.77 -2.60
C VAL A 172 13.85 -19.16 -3.52
N LYS A 173 15.02 -19.79 -3.62
CA LYS A 173 16.06 -19.34 -4.56
C LYS A 173 15.57 -19.40 -6.00
N ASP A 174 14.91 -20.49 -6.39
CA ASP A 174 14.38 -20.68 -7.76
C ASP A 174 13.31 -19.63 -8.07
N LEU A 175 12.45 -19.30 -7.10
CA LEU A 175 11.48 -18.19 -7.22
C LEU A 175 12.19 -16.86 -7.48
N LEU A 176 13.26 -16.55 -6.75
CA LEU A 176 14.01 -15.30 -6.92
C LEU A 176 14.74 -15.25 -8.26
N ASP A 177 15.27 -16.37 -8.74
CA ASP A 177 15.88 -16.48 -10.06
C ASP A 177 14.83 -16.26 -11.18
N LEU A 178 13.62 -16.83 -11.06
CA LEU A 178 12.51 -16.59 -12.00
C LEU A 178 12.11 -15.11 -12.04
N LEU A 179 12.04 -14.45 -10.88
CA LEU A 179 11.71 -13.01 -10.81
C LEU A 179 12.76 -12.15 -11.51
N LEU A 180 14.04 -12.49 -11.35
CA LEU A 180 15.13 -11.77 -12.01
C LEU A 180 15.14 -12.00 -13.52
N LEU A 181 14.84 -13.22 -13.96
CA LEU A 181 14.70 -13.54 -15.38
C LEU A 181 13.54 -12.76 -16.01
N LEU A 182 12.38 -12.72 -15.36
CA LEU A 182 11.23 -11.91 -15.82
C LEU A 182 11.59 -10.42 -15.90
N ALA A 183 12.32 -9.91 -14.90
CA ALA A 183 12.77 -8.52 -14.88
C ALA A 183 13.71 -8.18 -16.05
N GLU A 184 14.54 -9.13 -16.48
CA GLU A 184 15.39 -8.96 -17.65
C GLU A 184 14.59 -8.92 -18.94
N MET A 185 13.56 -9.76 -19.06
CA MET A 185 12.63 -9.76 -20.22
C MET A 185 11.87 -8.44 -20.35
N GLU A 186 11.45 -7.84 -19.22
CA GLU A 186 10.77 -6.54 -19.17
C GLU A 186 11.69 -5.35 -19.46
N ASN A 187 13.01 -5.57 -19.54
CA ASN A 187 14.00 -4.55 -19.88
C ASN A 187 13.87 -3.26 -19.07
N LEU A 188 13.70 -3.40 -17.74
CA LEU A 188 13.49 -2.31 -16.81
C LEU A 188 14.67 -1.34 -16.79
N ARG A 189 14.43 -0.08 -17.14
CA ARG A 189 15.48 0.95 -17.22
C ARG A 189 15.07 2.25 -16.53
N ALA A 190 16.06 3.00 -16.05
CA ALA A 190 15.85 4.32 -15.47
C ALA A 190 17.08 5.23 -15.70
N ASP A 191 16.86 6.55 -15.63
CA ASP A 191 17.93 7.55 -15.74
C ASP A 191 18.51 7.84 -14.35
N PRO A 192 19.79 7.53 -14.08
CA PRO A 192 20.41 7.78 -12.77
C PRO A 192 20.74 9.25 -12.52
N LYS A 193 20.70 10.13 -13.52
CA LYS A 193 21.15 11.51 -13.42
C LYS A 193 20.01 12.53 -13.26
N GLY A 194 18.79 12.14 -13.61
CA GLY A 194 17.61 13.00 -13.49
C GLY A 194 17.19 13.25 -12.04
N ASN A 195 16.37 14.26 -11.81
CA ASN A 195 15.66 14.46 -10.55
C ASN A 195 14.75 13.27 -10.26
N ALA A 196 14.65 12.87 -8.98
CA ALA A 196 13.85 11.73 -8.63
C ALA A 196 12.36 11.96 -8.91
N SER A 197 11.73 10.92 -9.42
CA SER A 197 10.28 10.80 -9.52
C SER A 197 9.84 9.39 -9.12
N GLY A 198 8.63 9.29 -8.62
CA GLY A 198 8.10 8.02 -8.13
C GLY A 198 6.69 8.16 -7.57
N VAL A 199 6.35 7.30 -6.60
CA VAL A 199 5.00 7.18 -6.05
C VAL A 199 5.04 7.16 -4.53
N VAL A 200 4.01 7.74 -3.90
CA VAL A 200 3.76 7.68 -2.46
C VAL A 200 3.15 6.32 -2.14
N ILE A 201 3.83 5.52 -1.33
CA ILE A 201 3.34 4.19 -0.91
C ILE A 201 2.41 4.33 0.28
N GLU A 202 2.82 5.12 1.29
CA GLU A 202 2.11 5.28 2.54
C GLU A 202 2.38 6.65 3.14
N SER A 203 1.42 7.16 3.92
CA SER A 203 1.54 8.46 4.59
C SER A 203 0.93 8.37 6.00
N ASN A 204 1.64 8.91 6.97
CA ASN A 204 1.23 8.93 8.37
C ASN A 204 1.64 10.24 9.07
N ILE A 205 1.07 10.47 10.25
CA ILE A 205 1.43 11.60 11.13
C ILE A 205 2.08 11.02 12.38
N ASP A 206 3.37 11.30 12.55
CA ASP A 206 4.11 10.99 13.77
C ASP A 206 4.06 12.17 14.72
N GLN A 207 3.70 11.93 15.99
CA GLN A 207 3.58 13.01 17.00
C GLN A 207 4.88 13.76 17.24
N LYS A 208 6.05 13.11 17.08
CA LYS A 208 7.37 13.71 17.34
C LYS A 208 8.02 14.25 16.07
N ARG A 209 7.76 13.62 14.93
CA ARG A 209 8.43 13.91 13.64
C ARG A 209 7.54 14.67 12.66
N GLY A 210 6.23 14.76 12.93
CA GLY A 210 5.25 15.38 12.04
C GLY A 210 4.85 14.48 10.89
N VAL A 211 4.43 15.07 9.77
CA VAL A 211 4.00 14.31 8.57
C VAL A 211 5.16 13.53 7.98
N SER A 212 4.98 12.24 7.85
CA SER A 212 5.94 11.27 7.34
C SER A 212 5.33 10.46 6.20
N SER A 213 6.13 10.14 5.18
CA SER A 213 5.66 9.33 4.06
C SER A 213 6.73 8.37 3.59
N THR A 214 6.28 7.16 3.23
CA THR A 214 7.09 6.16 2.54
C THR A 214 6.89 6.33 1.05
N LEU A 215 7.99 6.50 0.33
CA LEU A 215 8.03 6.77 -1.10
C LEU A 215 8.83 5.70 -1.82
N LEU A 216 8.44 5.37 -3.04
CA LEU A 216 9.24 4.54 -3.95
C LEU A 216 9.74 5.39 -5.11
N ILE A 217 11.05 5.48 -5.25
CA ILE A 217 11.67 6.16 -6.39
C ILE A 217 11.58 5.21 -7.61
N LYS A 218 10.98 5.68 -8.70
CA LYS A 218 10.89 4.92 -9.97
C LYS A 218 11.96 5.35 -10.98
N ASN A 219 12.37 6.61 -10.92
CA ASN A 219 13.37 7.16 -11.82
C ASN A 219 14.17 8.27 -11.14
N GLY A 220 15.38 8.50 -11.59
CA GLY A 220 16.24 9.59 -11.12
C GLY A 220 16.93 9.32 -9.79
N MET A 221 17.46 10.39 -9.21
CA MET A 221 18.17 10.39 -7.93
C MET A 221 17.64 11.48 -7.02
N MET A 222 17.38 11.12 -5.77
CA MET A 222 17.05 12.05 -4.70
C MET A 222 18.27 12.30 -3.82
N LYS A 223 18.50 13.55 -3.46
CA LYS A 223 19.57 13.97 -2.54
C LYS A 223 18.98 14.79 -1.41
N LYS A 224 19.62 14.74 -0.26
CA LYS A 224 19.32 15.62 0.85
C LYS A 224 19.41 17.09 0.44
N GLY A 225 18.46 17.91 0.91
CA GLY A 225 18.35 19.33 0.55
C GLY A 225 17.44 19.61 -0.63
N MET A 226 17.11 18.63 -1.48
CA MET A 226 16.13 18.81 -2.56
C MET A 226 14.73 19.06 -2.00
N CYS A 227 13.89 19.69 -2.79
CA CYS A 227 12.46 19.82 -2.51
C CYS A 227 11.69 18.72 -3.22
N ILE A 228 10.67 18.18 -2.58
CA ILE A 228 9.77 17.18 -3.13
C ILE A 228 8.34 17.71 -3.17
N VAL A 229 7.64 17.41 -4.24
CA VAL A 229 6.24 17.75 -4.45
C VAL A 229 5.46 16.48 -4.78
N SER A 230 4.34 16.29 -4.10
CA SER A 230 3.32 15.32 -4.43
C SER A 230 1.97 16.01 -4.37
N ARG A 231 1.40 16.31 -5.53
CA ARG A 231 0.24 17.20 -5.68
C ARG A 231 0.48 18.56 -4.98
N ASP A 232 -0.26 18.85 -3.89
CA ASP A 232 -0.16 20.07 -3.09
C ASP A 232 0.71 19.90 -1.82
N ALA A 233 1.18 18.68 -1.55
CA ALA A 233 2.08 18.41 -0.44
C ALA A 233 3.54 18.67 -0.85
N ILE A 234 4.22 19.51 -0.10
CA ILE A 234 5.60 19.91 -0.34
C ILE A 234 6.44 19.57 0.89
N ALA A 235 7.64 19.03 0.67
CA ALA A 235 8.64 18.87 1.72
C ALA A 235 10.02 19.32 1.23
N THR A 236 10.87 19.76 2.17
CA THR A 236 12.31 19.82 1.97
C THR A 236 12.94 18.57 2.57
N VAL A 237 13.72 17.84 1.80
CA VAL A 237 14.34 16.57 2.21
C VAL A 237 15.43 16.83 3.25
N ARG A 238 15.04 16.91 4.52
CA ARG A 238 15.95 17.13 5.66
C ARG A 238 16.30 15.82 6.35
N ILE A 239 15.27 15.03 6.69
CA ILE A 239 15.39 13.70 7.28
C ILE A 239 14.92 12.70 6.24
N PHE A 240 15.79 11.80 5.88
CA PHE A 240 15.66 10.91 4.78
C PHE A 240 16.31 9.58 5.19
N GLU A 241 15.50 8.55 5.27
CA GLU A 241 15.86 7.25 5.84
C GLU A 241 15.54 6.13 4.85
N ASP A 242 16.32 5.05 4.89
CA ASP A 242 15.95 3.81 4.20
C ASP A 242 14.86 3.05 4.99
N PHE A 243 14.42 1.91 4.45
CA PHE A 243 13.41 1.04 5.08
C PHE A 243 13.88 0.44 6.44
N LYS A 244 15.17 0.49 6.77
CA LYS A 244 15.74 0.08 8.06
C LYS A 244 15.87 1.23 9.06
N GLY A 245 15.47 2.45 8.67
CA GLY A 245 15.61 3.66 9.48
C GLY A 245 17.02 4.27 9.47
N LYS A 246 17.91 3.81 8.59
CA LYS A 246 19.25 4.39 8.44
C LYS A 246 19.16 5.68 7.62
N LYS A 247 19.76 6.76 8.12
CA LYS A 247 19.83 8.03 7.42
C LYS A 247 20.62 7.91 6.12
N LEU A 248 20.09 8.50 5.06
CA LEU A 248 20.68 8.53 3.73
C LEU A 248 21.05 9.96 3.34
N GLU A 249 22.10 10.12 2.54
CA GLU A 249 22.45 11.37 1.87
C GLU A 249 21.92 11.40 0.42
N GLN A 250 21.76 10.22 -0.18
CA GLN A 250 21.17 10.05 -1.52
C GLN A 250 20.50 8.69 -1.68
N ALA A 251 19.50 8.61 -2.55
CA ALA A 251 18.86 7.36 -3.01
C ALA A 251 18.52 7.43 -4.49
N THR A 252 18.48 6.27 -5.13
CA THR A 252 18.17 6.13 -6.55
C THR A 252 16.90 5.31 -6.76
N PHE A 253 16.55 5.05 -8.00
CA PHE A 253 15.37 4.29 -8.40
C PHE A 253 15.30 2.88 -7.75
N SER A 254 14.07 2.39 -7.64
CA SER A 254 13.66 1.15 -6.98
C SER A 254 13.97 1.08 -5.48
N SER A 255 14.43 2.18 -4.85
CA SER A 255 14.68 2.23 -3.41
C SER A 255 13.46 2.78 -2.67
N PRO A 256 12.91 2.04 -1.70
CA PRO A 256 11.91 2.56 -0.76
C PRO A 256 12.62 3.47 0.25
N ILE A 257 12.06 4.65 0.45
CA ILE A 257 12.62 5.67 1.34
C ILE A 257 11.53 6.27 2.21
N ARG A 258 11.90 6.69 3.41
CA ARG A 258 11.04 7.42 4.32
C ARG A 258 11.48 8.86 4.45
N ILE A 259 10.54 9.78 4.25
CA ILE A 259 10.77 11.23 4.36
C ILE A 259 9.82 11.82 5.38
N THR A 260 10.33 12.73 6.19
CA THR A 260 9.55 13.52 7.15
C THR A 260 9.64 15.00 6.85
N GLY A 261 8.57 15.73 7.20
CA GLY A 261 8.54 17.18 7.11
C GLY A 261 7.74 17.73 5.92
N PHE A 262 6.77 16.97 5.42
CA PHE A 262 5.76 17.50 4.52
C PHE A 262 4.89 18.53 5.25
N ASN A 263 4.47 19.57 4.52
CA ASN A 263 3.54 20.59 5.02
C ASN A 263 2.09 20.09 5.14
N LYS A 264 1.74 19.07 4.35
CA LYS A 264 0.45 18.38 4.33
C LYS A 264 0.69 16.90 4.14
N LEU A 265 -0.30 16.07 4.52
CA LEU A 265 -0.26 14.63 4.28
C LEU A 265 -0.32 14.35 2.77
N PRO A 266 0.73 13.77 2.15
CA PRO A 266 0.69 13.39 0.75
C PRO A 266 -0.35 12.30 0.50
N GLU A 267 -1.05 12.39 -0.62
CA GLU A 267 -2.02 11.36 -1.02
C GLU A 267 -1.30 10.07 -1.41
N VAL A 268 -1.74 8.97 -0.83
CA VAL A 268 -1.19 7.63 -1.11
C VAL A 268 -1.54 7.21 -2.54
N GLY A 269 -0.54 6.73 -3.28
CA GLY A 269 -0.66 6.41 -4.71
C GLY A 269 -0.41 7.59 -5.64
N ALA A 270 -0.31 8.82 -5.12
CA ALA A 270 0.04 9.96 -5.95
C ALA A 270 1.51 9.92 -6.40
N SER A 271 1.78 10.45 -7.58
CA SER A 271 3.14 10.63 -8.04
C SER A 271 3.83 11.78 -7.30
N PHE A 272 5.15 11.67 -7.17
CA PHE A 272 5.97 12.77 -6.68
C PHE A 272 7.09 13.10 -7.65
N LYS A 273 7.59 14.32 -7.56
CA LYS A 273 8.78 14.81 -8.27
C LYS A 273 9.67 15.59 -7.32
N THR A 274 10.97 15.56 -7.58
CA THR A 274 11.94 16.37 -6.82
C THR A 274 12.47 17.52 -7.63
N PHE A 275 12.79 18.62 -6.93
CA PHE A 275 13.30 19.85 -7.49
C PHE A 275 14.53 20.32 -6.71
N ILE A 276 15.41 21.05 -7.36
CA ILE A 276 16.61 21.60 -6.72
C ILE A 276 16.23 22.81 -5.86
N THR A 277 15.29 23.63 -6.34
CA THR A 277 14.88 24.84 -5.66
C THR A 277 13.46 24.77 -5.12
N LYS A 278 13.21 25.46 -4.00
CA LYS A 278 11.87 25.53 -3.39
C LYS A 278 10.86 26.25 -4.31
N ARG A 279 11.32 27.24 -5.06
CA ARG A 279 10.48 28.00 -6.00
C ARG A 279 9.93 27.11 -7.12
N GLU A 280 10.78 26.29 -7.75
CA GLU A 280 10.33 25.34 -8.78
C GLU A 280 9.32 24.33 -8.21
N ALA A 281 9.54 23.89 -6.96
CA ALA A 281 8.63 22.99 -6.26
C ALA A 281 7.24 23.66 -6.04
N GLU A 282 7.20 24.89 -5.58
CA GLU A 282 5.97 25.65 -5.36
C GLU A 282 5.22 25.93 -6.67
N GLU A 283 5.94 26.28 -7.73
CA GLU A 283 5.37 26.48 -9.07
C GLU A 283 4.75 25.20 -9.62
N SER A 284 5.42 24.03 -9.43
CA SER A 284 4.89 22.73 -9.84
C SER A 284 3.63 22.35 -9.04
N ALA A 285 3.63 22.52 -7.72
CA ALA A 285 2.47 22.24 -6.87
C ALA A 285 1.25 23.11 -7.23
N ALA A 286 1.48 24.39 -7.56
CA ALA A 286 0.42 25.29 -7.98
C ALA A 286 -0.18 24.91 -9.35
N ALA A 287 0.64 24.37 -10.26
CA ALA A 287 0.18 23.88 -11.56
C ALA A 287 -0.67 22.61 -11.43
N ASP A 288 -0.21 21.64 -10.61
CA ASP A 288 -0.91 20.40 -10.38
C ASP A 288 -2.27 20.60 -9.69
N ASN A 289 -2.36 21.55 -8.73
CA ASN A 289 -3.62 21.92 -8.08
C ASN A 289 -4.66 22.50 -9.04
N LYS A 290 -4.25 23.34 -9.99
CA LYS A 290 -5.17 23.93 -10.99
C LYS A 290 -5.79 22.86 -11.89
N SER A 291 -5.02 21.86 -12.27
CA SER A 291 -5.51 20.75 -13.12
C SER A 291 -6.50 19.84 -12.36
N PHE A 292 -6.34 19.68 -11.05
CA PHE A 292 -7.20 18.82 -10.22
C PHE A 292 -8.55 19.46 -9.90
N ILE A 293 -8.58 20.76 -9.56
CA ILE A 293 -9.83 21.50 -9.25
C ILE A 293 -10.76 21.52 -10.47
N SER A 294 -10.21 21.49 -11.68
CA SER A 294 -11.01 21.44 -12.92
C SER A 294 -11.65 20.08 -13.19
N SER A 295 -11.18 19.00 -12.53
CA SER A 295 -11.66 17.63 -12.75
C SER A 295 -12.57 17.08 -11.65
N THR A 296 -12.64 17.72 -10.48
CA THR A 296 -13.42 17.28 -9.32
C THR A 296 -14.47 18.31 -8.92
N SER A 297 -15.43 18.60 -9.80
CA SER A 297 -16.65 19.32 -9.45
C SER A 297 -17.78 18.36 -9.05
N GLU A 298 -17.50 17.44 -8.14
CA GLU A 298 -18.57 16.75 -7.43
C GLU A 298 -19.10 17.66 -6.31
N LYS A 299 -20.30 18.17 -6.52
CA LYS A 299 -21.04 18.87 -5.49
C LYS A 299 -21.33 17.90 -4.35
N PRO A 300 -21.20 18.31 -3.07
CA PRO A 300 -21.68 17.49 -1.98
C PRO A 300 -23.17 17.19 -2.23
N GLU A 301 -23.52 15.92 -2.37
CA GLU A 301 -24.93 15.51 -2.41
C GLU A 301 -25.59 16.01 -1.14
N ARG A 302 -26.60 16.85 -1.29
CA ARG A 302 -27.47 17.24 -0.20
C ARG A 302 -28.17 15.97 0.28
N ILE A 303 -27.89 15.60 1.52
CA ILE A 303 -28.62 14.54 2.23
C ILE A 303 -30.09 14.96 2.27
N LEU A 304 -30.88 14.32 1.43
CA LEU A 304 -32.36 14.42 1.53
C LEU A 304 -32.74 13.74 2.84
N GLU A 305 -33.40 14.48 3.71
CA GLU A 305 -34.00 13.97 4.95
C GLU A 305 -34.93 12.76 4.61
N GLN A 306 -34.38 11.56 4.74
CA GLN A 306 -35.16 10.34 4.74
C GLN A 306 -35.69 10.17 6.17
N LYS A 307 -36.97 10.47 6.37
CA LYS A 307 -37.71 10.18 7.61
C LYS A 307 -37.69 8.67 7.82
N ASP A 308 -37.20 8.17 8.88
CA ASP A 308 -37.23 6.79 9.39
C ASP A 308 -35.91 6.00 9.37
N LYS A 309 -34.76 6.63 9.12
CA LYS A 309 -33.45 5.96 9.26
C LYS A 309 -32.75 6.38 10.55
N VAL A 310 -32.10 5.43 11.20
CA VAL A 310 -31.16 5.72 12.29
C VAL A 310 -29.89 6.29 11.68
N VAL A 311 -29.59 7.54 12.02
CA VAL A 311 -28.36 8.20 11.57
C VAL A 311 -27.32 8.09 12.67
N ILE A 312 -26.17 7.49 12.36
CA ILE A 312 -25.01 7.40 13.24
C ILE A 312 -23.92 8.33 12.70
N GLU A 313 -23.51 9.26 13.54
CA GLU A 313 -22.51 10.27 13.21
C GLU A 313 -21.14 9.87 13.77
N MET A 314 -20.17 9.61 12.88
CA MET A 314 -18.91 8.98 13.26
C MET A 314 -17.73 9.90 13.11
N ILE A 315 -16.78 9.75 14.04
CA ILE A 315 -15.42 10.28 13.91
C ILE A 315 -14.46 9.10 13.82
N ILE A 316 -13.63 9.10 12.78
CA ILE A 316 -12.70 8.01 12.48
C ILE A 316 -11.28 8.54 12.44
N LYS A 317 -10.40 7.92 13.23
CA LYS A 317 -8.96 8.19 13.21
C LYS A 317 -8.16 6.92 13.02
N THR A 318 -7.13 7.02 12.20
CA THR A 318 -6.25 5.90 11.85
C THR A 318 -4.80 6.32 11.89
N ASP A 319 -3.91 5.35 11.98
CA ASP A 319 -2.46 5.58 11.96
C ASP A 319 -1.93 5.97 10.57
N THR A 320 -2.54 5.43 9.49
CA THR A 320 -2.14 5.72 8.12
C THR A 320 -3.33 6.05 7.22
N ALA A 321 -3.06 6.72 6.10
CA ALA A 321 -4.09 7.05 5.12
C ALA A 321 -4.67 5.80 4.45
N GLY A 322 -3.85 4.74 4.26
CA GLY A 322 -4.32 3.48 3.70
C GLY A 322 -5.29 2.74 4.63
N SER A 323 -5.03 2.74 5.93
CA SER A 323 -5.92 2.18 6.94
C SER A 323 -7.28 2.90 6.96
N LEU A 324 -7.28 4.22 6.77
CA LEU A 324 -8.51 5.01 6.69
C LEU A 324 -9.38 4.56 5.51
N GLU A 325 -8.81 4.43 4.33
CA GLU A 325 -9.52 3.95 3.13
C GLU A 325 -10.09 2.54 3.32
N ALA A 326 -9.35 1.66 4.00
CA ALA A 326 -9.80 0.30 4.27
C ALA A 326 -11.01 0.28 5.23
N ILE A 327 -10.99 1.09 6.29
CA ILE A 327 -12.10 1.21 7.22
C ILE A 327 -13.32 1.81 6.52
N GLU A 328 -13.17 2.87 5.74
CA GLU A 328 -14.27 3.45 4.99
C GLU A 328 -14.97 2.42 4.10
N LYS A 329 -14.19 1.57 3.42
CA LYS A 329 -14.74 0.49 2.61
C LYS A 329 -15.51 -0.55 3.43
N GLU A 330 -15.00 -0.94 4.61
CA GLU A 330 -15.70 -1.89 5.49
C GLU A 330 -17.00 -1.28 6.04
N LEU A 331 -16.98 -0.01 6.44
CA LEU A 331 -18.13 0.68 6.96
C LEU A 331 -19.25 0.84 5.91
N THR A 332 -18.90 1.07 4.65
CA THR A 332 -19.89 1.14 3.55
C THR A 332 -20.67 -0.17 3.38
N LYS A 333 -20.12 -1.32 3.82
CA LYS A 333 -20.84 -2.61 3.78
C LYS A 333 -21.91 -2.74 4.88
N LEU A 334 -21.81 -1.93 5.93
CA LEU A 334 -22.74 -1.94 7.08
C LEU A 334 -23.93 -1.00 6.91
N GLU A 335 -23.94 -0.18 5.87
CA GLU A 335 -25.10 0.64 5.52
C GLU A 335 -26.22 -0.23 4.95
N ASP A 336 -27.41 -0.09 5.49
CA ASP A 336 -28.63 -0.78 5.06
C ASP A 336 -29.82 0.17 4.86
N GLU A 337 -31.01 -0.39 4.65
CA GLU A 337 -32.23 0.40 4.49
C GLU A 337 -32.65 1.13 5.79
N ALA A 338 -32.23 0.66 6.95
CA ALA A 338 -32.58 1.18 8.26
C ALA A 338 -31.53 2.12 8.86
N THR A 339 -30.25 1.99 8.47
CA THR A 339 -29.12 2.69 9.08
C THR A 339 -28.34 3.48 8.04
N THR A 340 -28.01 4.74 8.35
CA THR A 340 -27.13 5.60 7.56
C THR A 340 -25.94 6.02 8.41
N LEU A 341 -24.72 5.79 7.90
CA LEU A 341 -23.47 6.13 8.56
C LEU A 341 -22.94 7.45 8.00
N ILE A 342 -22.83 8.47 8.84
CA ILE A 342 -22.30 9.79 8.44
C ILE A 342 -20.92 9.98 9.06
N MET A 343 -19.88 10.08 8.23
CA MET A 343 -18.55 10.42 8.67
C MET A 343 -18.40 11.93 8.86
N LEU A 344 -18.64 12.41 10.10
CA LEU A 344 -18.47 13.83 10.44
C LEU A 344 -17.03 14.29 10.28
N LYS A 345 -16.10 13.46 10.72
CA LYS A 345 -14.68 13.77 10.65
C LYS A 345 -13.86 12.51 10.49
N LYS A 346 -12.93 12.54 9.56
CA LYS A 346 -11.99 11.46 9.32
C LYS A 346 -10.58 12.00 9.18
N GLY A 347 -9.58 11.20 9.55
CA GLY A 347 -8.20 11.63 9.41
C GLY A 347 -7.18 10.67 9.99
N VAL A 348 -5.92 11.02 9.77
CA VAL A 348 -4.75 10.28 10.23
C VAL A 348 -4.20 10.91 11.50
N GLY A 349 -3.73 10.08 12.44
CA GLY A 349 -3.16 10.47 13.73
C GLY A 349 -4.09 10.21 14.90
N ASP A 350 -3.62 10.50 16.13
CA ASP A 350 -4.37 10.26 17.35
C ASP A 350 -5.64 11.11 17.48
N ILE A 351 -6.61 10.59 18.24
CA ILE A 351 -7.85 11.29 18.57
C ILE A 351 -7.52 12.45 19.50
N ASN A 352 -7.79 13.67 19.05
CA ASN A 352 -7.48 14.89 19.74
C ASN A 352 -8.73 15.59 20.30
N GLU A 353 -8.51 16.69 21.03
CA GLU A 353 -9.58 17.47 21.67
C GLU A 353 -10.60 18.01 20.68
N ASP A 354 -10.16 18.45 19.49
CA ASP A 354 -11.04 18.97 18.44
C ASP A 354 -11.94 17.85 17.85
N ASP A 355 -11.45 16.62 17.78
CA ASP A 355 -12.24 15.46 17.41
C ASP A 355 -13.33 15.17 18.46
N ALA A 356 -12.96 15.16 19.75
CA ALA A 356 -13.91 14.96 20.84
C ALA A 356 -14.98 16.08 20.94
N ARG A 357 -14.60 17.33 20.66
CA ARG A 357 -15.55 18.45 20.57
C ARG A 357 -16.50 18.31 19.39
N SER A 358 -16.00 17.87 18.24
CA SER A 358 -16.85 17.58 17.06
C SER A 358 -17.86 16.48 17.37
N ALA A 359 -17.45 15.40 18.05
CA ALA A 359 -18.36 14.36 18.52
C ALA A 359 -19.41 14.90 19.51
N SER A 360 -19.02 15.79 20.40
CA SER A 360 -19.95 16.35 21.39
C SER A 360 -21.08 17.21 20.80
N ALA A 361 -20.93 17.69 19.59
CA ALA A 361 -21.93 18.48 18.86
C ALA A 361 -22.88 17.63 18.00
N ALA A 362 -22.62 16.33 17.88
CA ALA A 362 -23.39 15.38 17.08
C ALA A 362 -24.57 14.79 17.87
N ASN A 363 -25.60 14.29 17.16
CA ASN A 363 -26.82 13.77 17.81
C ASN A 363 -26.65 12.33 18.31
N ASN A 364 -25.94 11.50 17.56
CA ASN A 364 -25.66 10.10 17.91
C ASN A 364 -24.19 9.78 17.57
N PRO A 365 -23.24 10.33 18.34
CA PRO A 365 -21.84 10.28 17.98
C PRO A 365 -21.19 8.96 18.37
N ILE A 366 -20.34 8.46 17.48
CA ILE A 366 -19.42 7.33 17.74
C ILE A 366 -18.00 7.77 17.38
N VAL A 367 -17.02 7.41 18.23
CA VAL A 367 -15.61 7.69 17.99
C VAL A 367 -14.86 6.38 17.79
N MET A 368 -14.23 6.21 16.64
CA MET A 368 -13.45 5.00 16.32
C MET A 368 -12.00 5.34 16.05
N GLY A 369 -11.12 4.50 16.58
CA GLY A 369 -9.68 4.61 16.38
C GLY A 369 -9.06 3.29 15.94
N PHE A 370 -8.32 3.31 14.83
CA PHE A 370 -7.56 2.18 14.36
C PHE A 370 -6.06 2.42 14.54
N ASN A 371 -5.44 1.60 15.40
CA ASN A 371 -4.02 1.66 15.74
C ASN A 371 -3.54 3.06 16.17
N VAL A 372 -4.42 3.81 16.84
CA VAL A 372 -4.18 5.16 17.37
C VAL A 372 -4.56 5.25 18.84
N ASN A 373 -4.12 6.31 19.51
CA ASN A 373 -4.46 6.58 20.91
C ASN A 373 -5.44 7.74 21.01
N ILE A 374 -6.02 7.88 22.20
CA ILE A 374 -6.81 9.06 22.59
C ILE A 374 -5.93 9.96 23.47
N ASN A 375 -5.80 11.23 23.11
CA ASN A 375 -5.12 12.22 23.91
C ASN A 375 -5.88 12.46 25.23
N ALA A 376 -5.18 12.82 26.32
CA ALA A 376 -5.77 12.99 27.65
C ALA A 376 -6.97 13.95 27.64
N SER A 377 -6.85 15.11 26.99
CA SER A 377 -7.93 16.11 26.88
C SER A 377 -9.16 15.59 26.12
N ALA A 378 -8.94 14.82 25.05
CA ALA A 378 -10.02 14.17 24.30
C ALA A 378 -10.73 13.11 25.16
N GLY A 379 -9.94 12.29 25.88
CA GLY A 379 -10.46 11.25 26.77
C GLY A 379 -11.35 11.80 27.90
N GLU A 380 -11.00 12.95 28.48
CA GLU A 380 -11.82 13.63 29.49
C GLU A 380 -13.19 14.04 28.93
N ILE A 381 -13.24 14.58 27.71
CA ILE A 381 -14.49 15.00 27.06
C ILE A 381 -15.36 13.77 26.73
N ILE A 382 -14.77 12.75 26.11
CA ILE A 382 -15.46 11.51 25.71
C ILE A 382 -16.08 10.82 26.94
N ASN A 383 -15.31 10.66 28.02
CA ASN A 383 -15.76 10.03 29.25
C ASN A 383 -16.86 10.86 29.97
N ARG A 384 -16.68 12.18 30.05
CA ARG A 384 -17.65 13.08 30.70
C ARG A 384 -19.01 13.05 30.00
N LEU A 385 -19.00 13.01 28.67
CA LEU A 385 -20.22 13.02 27.86
C LEU A 385 -20.73 11.60 27.54
N LYS A 386 -20.01 10.57 28.01
CA LYS A 386 -20.32 9.15 27.77
C LYS A 386 -20.50 8.82 26.27
N ILE A 387 -19.65 9.41 25.41
CA ILE A 387 -19.66 9.15 23.99
C ILE A 387 -19.14 7.72 23.75
N PRO A 388 -19.87 6.86 23.03
CA PRO A 388 -19.37 5.54 22.65
C PRO A 388 -18.07 5.66 21.86
N PHE A 389 -17.06 4.88 22.24
CA PHE A 389 -15.81 4.85 21.50
C PHE A 389 -15.20 3.46 21.46
N PHE A 390 -14.49 3.16 20.40
CA PHE A 390 -13.79 1.91 20.22
C PHE A 390 -12.40 2.12 19.62
N LEU A 391 -11.40 1.49 20.23
CA LEU A 391 -10.02 1.47 19.74
C LEU A 391 -9.63 0.04 19.46
N SER A 392 -9.13 -0.22 18.26
CA SER A 392 -8.62 -1.53 17.88
C SER A 392 -7.40 -1.40 16.99
N ASP A 393 -6.54 -2.42 17.06
CA ASP A 393 -5.41 -2.64 16.16
C ASP A 393 -5.70 -3.72 15.11
N ILE A 394 -6.93 -4.22 15.06
CA ILE A 394 -7.40 -5.23 14.12
C ILE A 394 -8.68 -4.73 13.45
N ILE A 395 -8.66 -4.63 12.11
CA ILE A 395 -9.69 -3.95 11.34
C ILE A 395 -11.09 -4.58 11.47
N TYR A 396 -11.20 -5.90 11.44
CA TYR A 396 -12.50 -6.57 11.51
C TYR A 396 -13.19 -6.43 12.87
N LYS A 397 -12.44 -6.20 13.96
CA LYS A 397 -13.03 -5.91 15.27
C LYS A 397 -13.76 -4.57 15.32
N ILE A 398 -13.38 -3.62 14.44
CA ILE A 398 -14.07 -2.33 14.32
C ILE A 398 -15.44 -2.54 13.69
N SER A 399 -15.53 -3.33 12.61
CA SER A 399 -16.80 -3.65 11.97
C SER A 399 -17.71 -4.48 12.89
N GLU A 400 -17.18 -5.52 13.54
CA GLU A 400 -17.94 -6.34 14.51
C GLU A 400 -18.50 -5.50 15.68
N TRP A 401 -17.68 -4.60 16.22
CA TRP A 401 -18.12 -3.74 17.31
C TRP A 401 -19.23 -2.76 16.84
N LEU A 402 -19.06 -2.17 15.64
CA LEU A 402 -20.06 -1.25 15.11
C LEU A 402 -21.38 -1.97 14.79
N GLU A 403 -21.34 -3.18 14.24
CA GLU A 403 -22.53 -4.02 14.03
C GLU A 403 -23.28 -4.27 15.34
N ALA A 404 -22.56 -4.55 16.43
CA ALA A 404 -23.16 -4.75 17.75
C ALA A 404 -23.74 -3.47 18.36
N GLU A 405 -23.19 -2.30 18.04
CA GLU A 405 -23.68 -1.00 18.54
C GLU A 405 -24.92 -0.51 17.75
N ILE A 406 -25.03 -0.94 16.48
CA ILE A 406 -26.20 -0.63 15.62
C ILE A 406 -27.42 -1.47 15.98
N GLN A 407 -27.24 -2.73 16.46
CA GLN A 407 -28.33 -3.62 16.91
C GLN A 407 -28.89 -3.24 18.26
#